data_9c0cf692131f8f14d8c013b2d78a2aed
#
_entry.id   9c0cf692131f8f14d8c013b2d78a2aed
#
_cell.length_a   1.000
_cell.length_b   1.000
_cell.length_c   1.000
_cell.angle_alpha   90.00
_cell.angle_beta   90.00
_cell.angle_gamma   90.00
#
_symmetry.space_group_name_H-M   'P 1'
#
loop_
_entity.id
_entity.type
_entity.pdbx_description
1 polymer ?
#
loop_
_entity_poly.entity_id
_entity_poly.type
_entity_poly.pdbx_seq_one_letter_code
_entity_poly.pdbx_strand_id
1 'polypeptide(L)'
;MRTERKSGRDARAPRLVAIPIYPHLQSLDAVGPAQVFGSANQSLNREAYRIKFVATKPGAIPTSAGFALAADSLRSIPASSVDTLICPGGEEEPI
;
A
#
# COMPACT_ATOMS: atom_id res chain seq x y z
N MET A 1 -4.13 -2.98 -11.53
CA MET A 1 -3.36 -2.25 -10.54
C MET A 1 -2.73 -1.04 -11.15
N ARG A 2 -2.69 0.04 -10.43
CA ARG A 2 -2.17 1.29 -10.95
C ARG A 2 -1.11 1.84 -10.01
N THR A 3 -0.03 2.34 -10.55
CA THR A 3 1.07 2.85 -9.76
C THR A 3 1.42 4.26 -10.21
N GLU A 4 1.56 5.17 -9.25
CA GLU A 4 1.99 6.53 -9.52
C GLU A 4 3.16 6.84 -8.60
N ARG A 5 4.15 7.54 -9.10
CA ARG A 5 5.34 7.82 -8.33
C ARG A 5 5.77 9.26 -8.49
N LYS A 6 6.16 9.88 -7.39
CA LYS A 6 6.77 11.18 -7.41
C LYS A 6 8.26 11.04 -7.60
N SER A 7 8.88 12.10 -8.10
CA SER A 7 10.32 12.12 -8.24
C SER A 7 10.88 13.26 -7.40
N GLY A 8 12.18 13.35 -7.31
CA GLY A 8 12.83 14.47 -6.63
C GLY A 8 12.99 14.30 -5.14
N ARG A 9 12.85 13.12 -4.62
CA ARG A 9 12.99 12.91 -3.19
C ARG A 9 14.43 12.63 -2.82
N ASP A 10 14.74 12.93 -1.56
CA ASP A 10 16.04 12.57 -1.02
C ASP A 10 16.19 11.06 -1.07
N ALA A 11 17.25 10.58 -1.69
CA ALA A 11 17.44 9.16 -1.87
C ALA A 11 17.70 8.42 -0.57
N ARG A 12 18.09 9.14 0.51
CA ARG A 12 18.33 8.46 1.77
C ARG A 12 17.09 8.24 2.58
N ALA A 13 16.06 9.04 2.43
CA ALA A 13 14.85 8.91 3.20
C ALA A 13 14.01 7.77 2.63
N PRO A 14 13.37 6.97 3.47
CA PRO A 14 12.46 5.95 2.95
C PRO A 14 11.36 6.59 2.13
N ARG A 15 11.04 5.96 1.03
CA ARG A 15 9.96 6.42 0.18
C ARG A 15 8.67 5.76 0.63
N LEU A 16 7.64 6.55 0.81
CA LEU A 16 6.37 6.03 1.28
C LEU A 16 5.59 5.43 0.12
N VAL A 17 5.26 4.17 0.28
CA VAL A 17 4.43 3.44 -0.66
C VAL A 17 3.08 3.25 0.01
N ALA A 18 2.05 3.89 -0.48
CA ALA A 18 0.72 3.81 0.10
C ALA A 18 -0.15 2.91 -0.78
N ILE A 19 -0.83 1.98 -0.14
CA ILE A 19 -1.69 1.03 -0.82
C ILE A 19 -3.09 1.13 -0.21
N PRO A 20 -4.01 1.85 -0.86
CA PRO A 20 -5.37 1.91 -0.36
C PRO A 20 -6.03 0.55 -0.44
N ILE A 21 -6.71 0.16 0.62
CA ILE A 21 -7.43 -1.09 0.65
C ILE A 21 -8.87 -0.85 1.10
N TYR A 22 -9.72 -1.80 0.84
CA TYR A 22 -11.14 -1.68 1.09
C TYR A 22 -11.71 -3.05 1.42
N PRO A 23 -12.88 -3.10 2.09
CA PRO A 23 -13.44 -4.38 2.49
C PRO A 23 -13.66 -5.32 1.30
N HIS A 24 -13.36 -6.56 1.51
CA HIS A 24 -13.58 -7.65 0.56
C HIS A 24 -12.67 -7.60 -0.66
N LEU A 25 -11.58 -6.83 -0.60
CA LEU A 25 -10.62 -6.84 -1.68
C LEU A 25 -9.93 -8.20 -1.75
N GLN A 26 -9.39 -8.52 -2.90
CA GLN A 26 -8.56 -9.72 -3.02
C GLN A 26 -7.22 -9.41 -2.39
N SER A 27 -6.87 -10.15 -1.35
CA SER A 27 -5.69 -9.83 -0.57
C SER A 27 -4.42 -9.81 -1.39
N LEU A 28 -4.29 -10.67 -2.37
CA LEU A 28 -3.08 -10.74 -3.16
C LEU A 28 -2.83 -9.46 -3.95
N ASP A 29 -3.89 -8.76 -4.34
CA ASP A 29 -3.76 -7.51 -5.09
C ASP A 29 -3.08 -6.43 -4.24
N ALA A 30 -3.17 -6.51 -2.94
CA ALA A 30 -2.51 -5.57 -2.04
C ALA A 30 -1.20 -6.13 -1.52
N VAL A 31 -1.21 -7.40 -1.11
CA VAL A 31 -0.05 -8.02 -0.49
C VAL A 31 1.05 -8.29 -1.51
N GLY A 32 0.69 -8.61 -2.76
CA GLY A 32 1.67 -8.87 -3.79
C GLY A 32 2.62 -7.68 -4.01
N PRO A 33 2.08 -6.50 -4.31
CA PRO A 33 2.95 -5.33 -4.46
C PRO A 33 3.68 -4.99 -3.17
N ALA A 34 3.01 -5.11 -2.01
CA ALA A 34 3.68 -4.84 -0.73
C ALA A 34 4.90 -5.73 -0.56
N GLN A 35 4.77 -7.00 -0.92
CA GLN A 35 5.88 -7.94 -0.79
C GLN A 35 7.04 -7.57 -1.71
N VAL A 36 6.74 -7.06 -2.89
CA VAL A 36 7.79 -6.67 -3.83
C VAL A 36 8.66 -5.57 -3.21
N PHE A 37 8.03 -4.55 -2.62
CA PHE A 37 8.78 -3.47 -1.99
C PHE A 37 9.48 -3.94 -0.72
N GLY A 38 8.83 -4.83 0.04
CA GLY A 38 9.45 -5.41 1.22
C GLY A 38 10.69 -6.23 0.86
N SER A 39 10.61 -6.98 -0.22
CA SER A 39 11.76 -7.77 -0.69
C SER A 39 12.89 -6.86 -1.17
N ALA A 40 12.54 -5.73 -1.78
CA ALA A 40 13.55 -4.76 -2.18
C ALA A 40 14.29 -4.21 -0.97
N ASN A 41 13.58 -3.95 0.13
CA ASN A 41 14.21 -3.51 1.36
C ASN A 41 15.21 -4.54 1.86
N GLN A 42 14.82 -5.81 1.81
CA GLN A 42 15.72 -6.88 2.25
C GLN A 42 16.97 -6.95 1.37
N SER A 43 16.78 -6.86 0.06
CA SER A 43 17.91 -6.91 -0.87
C SER A 43 18.87 -5.75 -0.66
N LEU A 44 18.33 -4.57 -0.36
CA LEU A 44 19.14 -3.39 -0.15
C LEU A 44 19.70 -3.30 1.27
N ASN A 45 19.22 -4.18 2.14
CA ASN A 45 19.62 -4.21 3.55
C ASN A 45 19.34 -2.89 4.23
N ARG A 46 18.25 -2.22 3.91
CA ARG A 46 17.81 -1.01 4.57
C ARG A 46 16.36 -0.75 4.20
N GLU A 47 15.69 0.11 4.97
CA GLU A 47 14.32 0.48 4.67
C GLU A 47 14.32 1.57 3.62
N ALA A 48 14.37 1.18 2.35
CA ALA A 48 14.27 2.12 1.24
C ALA A 48 12.83 2.50 0.99
N TYR A 49 11.89 1.63 1.33
CA TYR A 49 10.46 1.85 1.13
C TYR A 49 9.73 1.60 2.43
N ARG A 50 8.87 2.54 2.80
CA ARG A 50 7.97 2.35 3.92
C ARG A 50 6.62 2.05 3.34
N ILE A 51 6.10 0.88 3.63
CA ILE A 51 4.89 0.38 3.00
C ILE A 51 3.75 0.51 3.98
N LYS A 52 2.65 1.13 3.56
CA LYS A 52 1.49 1.28 4.42
C LYS A 52 0.22 0.95 3.67
N PHE A 53 -0.61 0.12 4.29
CA PHE A 53 -1.99 -0.04 3.84
C PHE A 53 -2.80 1.09 4.46
N VAL A 54 -3.65 1.71 3.68
CA VAL A 54 -4.49 2.81 4.16
C VAL A 54 -5.93 2.56 3.76
N ALA A 55 -6.84 3.06 4.57
CA ALA A 55 -8.27 2.89 4.30
C ALA A 55 -9.05 4.09 4.81
N THR A 56 -10.24 4.29 4.28
CA THR A 56 -11.10 5.37 4.76
C THR A 56 -11.42 5.15 6.22
N LYS A 57 -11.69 3.92 6.62
CA LYS A 57 -11.88 3.58 8.01
C LYS A 57 -10.71 2.72 8.42
N PRO A 58 -9.85 3.20 9.33
CA PRO A 58 -8.68 2.43 9.72
C PRO A 58 -9.05 1.23 10.56
N GLY A 59 -8.12 0.32 10.70
CA GLY A 59 -8.30 -0.86 11.52
C GLY A 59 -8.17 -2.11 10.68
N ALA A 60 -8.87 -3.14 11.08
CA ALA A 60 -8.81 -4.44 10.39
C ALA A 60 -9.77 -4.44 9.22
N ILE A 61 -9.24 -4.54 8.03
CA ILE A 61 -10.04 -4.52 6.80
C ILE A 61 -10.19 -5.95 6.30
N PRO A 62 -11.41 -6.47 6.28
CA PRO A 62 -11.59 -7.86 5.86
C PRO A 62 -11.32 -8.04 4.37
N THR A 63 -10.66 -9.12 4.03
CA THR A 63 -10.40 -9.46 2.64
C THR A 63 -11.35 -10.55 2.18
N SER A 64 -11.38 -10.80 0.89
CA SER A 64 -12.22 -11.87 0.36
C SER A 64 -11.71 -13.27 0.71
N ALA A 65 -10.50 -13.35 1.26
CA ALA A 65 -9.91 -14.66 1.60
C ALA A 65 -10.19 -15.09 3.03
N GLY A 66 -10.93 -14.28 3.80
CA GLY A 66 -11.33 -14.70 5.14
C GLY A 66 -10.42 -14.21 6.26
N PHE A 67 -9.47 -13.35 5.97
CA PHE A 67 -8.64 -12.73 6.99
C PHE A 67 -8.62 -11.22 6.75
N ALA A 68 -8.10 -10.49 7.71
CA ALA A 68 -8.09 -9.03 7.64
C ALA A 68 -6.68 -8.49 7.54
N LEU A 69 -6.55 -7.34 6.90
CA LEU A 69 -5.30 -6.59 6.84
C LEU A 69 -5.47 -5.32 7.65
N ALA A 70 -4.47 -4.98 8.42
CA ALA A 70 -4.52 -3.76 9.21
C ALA A 70 -4.20 -2.57 8.30
N ALA A 71 -4.96 -1.51 8.45
CA ALA A 71 -4.76 -0.30 7.65
C ALA A 71 -4.79 0.94 8.53
N ASP A 72 -3.95 1.91 8.18
CA ASP A 72 -3.98 3.22 8.81
C ASP A 72 -5.04 4.07 8.13
N SER A 73 -5.41 5.16 8.78
CA SER A 73 -6.39 6.07 8.19
C SER A 73 -5.80 6.75 6.97
N LEU A 74 -6.54 6.75 5.88
CA LEU A 74 -6.13 7.47 4.68
C LEU A 74 -5.92 8.94 4.99
N ARG A 75 -6.71 9.50 5.90
CA ARG A 75 -6.60 10.91 6.24
C ARG A 75 -5.36 11.24 7.04
N SER A 76 -4.72 10.26 7.66
CA SER A 76 -3.53 10.52 8.45
C SER A 76 -2.29 10.69 7.59
N ILE A 77 -2.39 10.45 6.29
CA ILE A 77 -1.23 10.50 5.42
C ILE A 77 -1.41 11.64 4.43
N PRO A 78 -0.61 12.70 4.53
CA PRO A 78 -0.71 13.79 3.57
C PRO A 78 -0.33 13.31 2.18
N ALA A 79 -1.09 13.73 1.20
CA ALA A 79 -0.82 13.32 -0.18
C ALA A 79 0.60 13.69 -0.61
N SER A 80 1.11 14.81 -0.09
CA SER A 80 2.45 15.26 -0.46
C SER A 80 3.55 14.34 0.06
N SER A 81 3.26 13.47 1.03
CA SER A 81 4.26 12.57 1.58
C SER A 81 4.32 11.23 0.86
N VAL A 82 3.41 10.97 -0.06
CA VAL A 82 3.34 9.69 -0.75
C VAL A 82 4.22 9.73 -1.98
N ASP A 83 5.19 8.83 -2.05
CA ASP A 83 6.03 8.69 -3.24
C ASP A 83 5.43 7.78 -4.28
N THR A 84 4.80 6.72 -3.85
CA THR A 84 4.21 5.74 -4.75
C THR A 84 2.84 5.36 -4.23
N LEU A 85 1.86 5.45 -5.09
CA LEU A 85 0.50 5.04 -4.75
C LEU A 85 0.17 3.84 -5.61
N ILE A 86 -0.21 2.73 -4.97
CA ILE A 86 -0.58 1.53 -5.67
C ILE A 86 -2.02 1.22 -5.35
N CYS A 87 -2.88 1.37 -6.35
CA CYS A 87 -4.30 1.11 -6.16
C CYS A 87 -4.57 -0.31 -6.67
N PRO A 88 -4.90 -1.23 -5.79
CA PRO A 88 -5.22 -2.59 -6.22
C PRO A 88 -6.39 -2.55 -7.19
N GLY A 89 -6.21 -3.18 -8.31
CA GLY A 89 -7.23 -3.16 -9.31
C GLY A 89 -8.22 -4.07 -8.91
N GLY A 90 -9.09 -4.19 -8.81
CA GLY A 90 -9.94 -5.05 -8.41
C GLY A 90 -10.77 -5.59 -9.35
N GLU A 91 -11.48 -6.53 -9.10
CA GLU A 91 -12.34 -7.00 -9.82
C GLU A 91 -13.42 -6.32 -9.52
N GLU A 92 -14.05 -5.91 -10.23
CA GLU A 92 -15.04 -5.19 -9.99
C GLU A 92 -15.98 -5.93 -9.55
N GLU A 93 -16.49 -5.76 -8.81
CA GLU A 93 -17.38 -6.35 -8.33
C GLU A 93 -18.43 -6.16 -8.79
N PRO A 94 -19.02 -6.83 -8.92
CA PRO A 94 -20.18 -6.72 -9.42
C PRO A 94 -20.89 -6.11 -8.48
N ILE A 95 -21.11 -5.31 -8.49
CA ILE A 95 -21.68 -4.67 -7.66
C ILE A 95 -22.93 -4.96 -7.57
#